data_d13d957af00630ea624b9b461de38136
#
_entry.id   d13d957af00630ea624b9b461de38136
#
_cell.length_a   1.000
_cell.length_b   1.000
_cell.length_c   1.000
_cell.angle_alpha   90.00
_cell.angle_beta   90.00
_cell.angle_gamma   90.00
#
_symmetry.space_group_name_H-M   'P 1'
#
loop_
_entity.id
_entity.type
_entity.pdbx_description
1 polymer ?
#
loop_
_entity_poly.entity_id
_entity_poly.type
_entity_poly.pdbx_seq_one_letter_code
_entity_poly.pdbx_strand_id
1 'polypeptide(L)'
;CKDRHIRAEEILVTDITSKVATSFLNDIEISRKCSIKTRNLRLSAIIALAKYIASNSPEHIEWCREIRNIPVKKAPRTQITYLEKSEMDALLNTPAKNIEQGWRDYVLLLFLYNTGARAEEAASLKIGDVYLPKGKGLAVVSILGKGGKTRRCPLWDDTCKALRGIIADRFSEEHVFLNRQHLPMSRFGV
;
A
#
# COMPACT_ATOMS: atom_id res chain seq x y z
N CYS A 1 4.48 21.69 -21.36
CA CYS A 1 5.14 21.39 -22.64
C CYS A 1 4.27 21.60 -23.88
N LYS A 2 2.98 21.90 -23.76
CA LYS A 2 2.13 22.24 -24.93
C LYS A 2 2.56 23.53 -25.64
N ASP A 3 3.29 24.40 -24.97
CA ASP A 3 3.61 25.75 -25.47
C ASP A 3 4.99 25.87 -26.14
N ARG A 4 5.81 24.82 -26.16
CA ARG A 4 7.18 24.92 -26.72
C ARG A 4 7.48 24.04 -27.92
N HIS A 5 6.57 23.20 -28.40
CA HIS A 5 6.77 22.28 -29.54
C HIS A 5 8.09 21.48 -29.55
N ILE A 6 8.73 21.32 -28.37
CA ILE A 6 9.99 20.59 -28.22
C ILE A 6 9.65 19.12 -27.94
N ARG A 7 10.25 18.19 -28.65
CA ARG A 7 10.13 16.74 -28.39
C ARG A 7 10.80 16.40 -27.06
N ALA A 8 10.27 15.39 -26.35
CA ALA A 8 10.82 14.99 -25.06
C ALA A 8 12.31 14.60 -25.11
N GLU A 9 12.74 14.06 -26.24
CA GLU A 9 14.11 13.62 -26.52
C GLU A 9 15.09 14.79 -26.75
N GLU A 10 14.57 15.97 -27.06
CA GLU A 10 15.35 17.17 -27.35
C GLU A 10 15.49 18.09 -26.13
N ILE A 11 14.85 17.76 -25.02
CA ILE A 11 14.89 18.58 -23.80
C ILE A 11 16.24 18.43 -23.11
N LEU A 12 16.98 19.52 -23.01
CA LEU A 12 18.22 19.58 -22.24
C LEU A 12 17.93 19.78 -20.74
N VAL A 13 18.86 19.36 -19.90
CA VAL A 13 18.76 19.58 -18.43
C VAL A 13 18.57 21.06 -18.11
N THR A 14 19.28 21.93 -18.83
CA THR A 14 19.23 23.40 -18.68
C THR A 14 17.88 24.01 -19.05
N ASP A 15 17.06 23.33 -19.87
CA ASP A 15 15.72 23.78 -20.22
C ASP A 15 14.73 23.64 -19.06
N ILE A 16 15.02 22.73 -18.14
CA ILE A 16 14.19 22.47 -16.94
C ILE A 16 14.63 23.44 -15.81
N THR A 17 14.42 24.73 -16.01
CA THR A 17 14.73 25.73 -14.99
C THR A 17 13.81 25.59 -13.77
N SER A 18 14.21 26.20 -12.63
CA SER A 18 13.37 26.25 -11.41
C SER A 18 12.00 26.89 -11.68
N LYS A 19 11.95 27.87 -12.60
CA LYS A 19 10.69 28.51 -13.07
C LYS A 19 9.79 27.52 -13.83
N VAL A 20 10.36 26.73 -14.75
CA VAL A 20 9.62 25.71 -15.51
C VAL A 20 9.09 24.63 -14.58
N ALA A 21 9.92 24.15 -13.65
CA ALA A 21 9.51 23.17 -12.65
C ALA A 21 8.38 23.71 -11.74
N THR A 22 8.48 24.96 -11.29
CA THR A 22 7.42 25.61 -10.50
C THR A 22 6.13 25.80 -11.28
N SER A 23 6.20 26.22 -12.56
CA SER A 23 5.04 26.35 -13.44
C SER A 23 4.32 25.00 -13.62
N PHE A 24 5.08 23.92 -13.86
CA PHE A 24 4.52 22.56 -13.93
C PHE A 24 3.83 22.16 -12.63
N LEU A 25 4.44 22.42 -11.47
CA LEU A 25 3.86 22.10 -10.17
C LEU A 25 2.57 22.89 -9.89
N ASN A 26 2.50 24.13 -10.36
CA ASN A 26 1.29 24.95 -10.26
C ASN A 26 0.19 24.46 -11.24
N ASP A 27 0.57 24.06 -12.46
CA ASP A 27 -0.38 23.51 -13.43
C ASP A 27 -1.05 22.23 -12.89
N ILE A 28 -0.28 21.27 -12.35
CA ILE A 28 -0.89 20.06 -11.81
C ILE A 28 -1.79 20.31 -10.60
N GLU A 29 -1.51 21.35 -9.83
CA GLU A 29 -2.33 21.74 -8.68
C GLU A 29 -3.61 22.45 -9.11
N ILE A 30 -3.53 23.42 -10.03
CA ILE A 30 -4.65 24.28 -10.45
C ILE A 30 -5.49 23.59 -11.54
N SER A 31 -4.84 23.19 -12.65
CA SER A 31 -5.53 22.68 -13.83
C SER A 31 -5.98 21.24 -13.64
N ARG A 32 -5.17 20.39 -12.98
CA ARG A 32 -5.50 18.98 -12.70
C ARG A 32 -6.10 18.74 -11.32
N LYS A 33 -6.27 19.79 -10.50
CA LYS A 33 -6.83 19.73 -9.14
C LYS A 33 -6.15 18.69 -8.24
N CYS A 34 -4.85 18.49 -8.42
CA CYS A 34 -4.09 17.56 -7.60
C CYS A 34 -3.88 18.13 -6.18
N SER A 35 -3.85 17.24 -5.19
CA SER A 35 -3.60 17.64 -3.81
C SER A 35 -2.18 18.20 -3.62
N ILE A 36 -1.98 19.01 -2.57
CA ILE A 36 -0.66 19.50 -2.16
C ILE A 36 0.31 18.33 -1.90
N LYS A 37 -0.18 17.20 -1.36
CA LYS A 37 0.64 15.98 -1.17
C LYS A 37 1.15 15.44 -2.51
N THR A 38 0.29 15.36 -3.52
CA THR A 38 0.64 14.92 -4.87
C THR A 38 1.63 15.87 -5.53
N ARG A 39 1.40 17.20 -5.42
CA ARG A 39 2.32 18.24 -5.88
C ARG A 39 3.71 18.07 -5.26
N ASN A 40 3.78 17.90 -3.94
CA ASN A 40 5.05 17.73 -3.22
C ASN A 40 5.75 16.41 -3.58
N LEU A 41 5.02 15.33 -3.83
CA LEU A 41 5.57 14.07 -4.32
C LEU A 41 6.24 14.25 -5.70
N ARG A 42 5.62 15.00 -6.61
CA ARG A 42 6.21 15.34 -7.91
C ARG A 42 7.47 16.18 -7.75
N LEU A 43 7.45 17.17 -6.85
CA LEU A 43 8.65 17.96 -6.53
C LEU A 43 9.77 17.06 -5.99
N SER A 44 9.47 16.12 -5.11
CA SER A 44 10.47 15.17 -4.59
C SER A 44 11.13 14.34 -5.71
N ALA A 45 10.35 13.92 -6.71
CA ALA A 45 10.88 13.21 -7.87
C ALA A 45 11.82 14.10 -8.71
N ILE A 46 11.44 15.36 -8.94
CA ILE A 46 12.28 16.33 -9.67
C ILE A 46 13.59 16.59 -8.91
N ILE A 47 13.52 16.75 -7.59
CA ILE A 47 14.71 16.94 -6.73
C ILE A 47 15.61 15.69 -6.76
N ALA A 48 15.03 14.48 -6.74
CA ALA A 48 15.80 13.24 -6.81
C ALA A 48 16.55 13.13 -8.15
N LEU A 49 15.89 13.45 -9.27
CA LEU A 49 16.52 13.50 -10.59
C LEU A 49 17.65 14.55 -10.62
N ALA A 50 17.40 15.74 -10.10
CA ALA A 50 18.42 16.81 -10.05
C ALA A 50 19.66 16.38 -9.24
N LYS A 51 19.47 15.72 -8.10
CA LYS A 51 20.57 15.16 -7.31
C LYS A 51 21.36 14.11 -8.08
N TYR A 52 20.67 13.21 -8.79
CA TYR A 52 21.30 12.17 -9.60
C TYR A 52 22.16 12.79 -10.72
N ILE A 53 21.60 13.78 -11.44
CA ILE A 53 22.34 14.50 -12.49
C ILE A 53 23.57 15.18 -11.93
N ALA A 54 23.44 15.95 -10.84
CA ALA A 54 24.59 16.66 -10.26
C ALA A 54 25.68 15.71 -9.72
N SER A 55 25.32 14.49 -9.30
CA SER A 55 26.29 13.48 -8.87
C SER A 55 27.08 12.85 -10.02
N ASN A 56 26.51 12.84 -11.24
CA ASN A 56 27.15 12.26 -12.42
C ASN A 56 27.73 13.33 -13.38
N SER A 57 27.31 14.58 -13.24
CA SER A 57 27.67 15.71 -14.09
C SER A 57 27.87 16.95 -13.22
N PRO A 58 29.09 17.17 -12.68
CA PRO A 58 29.38 18.26 -11.75
C PRO A 58 29.04 19.66 -12.27
N GLU A 59 29.06 19.85 -13.60
CA GLU A 59 28.68 21.10 -14.29
C GLU A 59 27.23 21.51 -14.00
N HIS A 60 26.37 20.59 -13.53
CA HIS A 60 24.98 20.85 -13.20
C HIS A 60 24.70 21.08 -11.71
N ILE A 61 25.74 21.24 -10.88
CA ILE A 61 25.58 21.43 -9.42
C ILE A 61 24.75 22.69 -9.10
N GLU A 62 25.00 23.80 -9.79
CA GLU A 62 24.26 25.06 -9.53
C GLU A 62 22.80 24.93 -9.95
N TRP A 63 22.52 24.30 -11.09
CA TRP A 63 21.17 23.96 -11.51
C TRP A 63 20.45 23.07 -10.45
N CYS A 64 21.14 22.05 -9.93
CA CYS A 64 20.61 21.21 -8.87
C CYS A 64 20.24 22.00 -7.62
N ARG A 65 21.09 22.97 -7.24
CA ARG A 65 20.85 23.87 -6.10
C ARG A 65 19.58 24.70 -6.31
N GLU A 66 19.40 25.29 -7.50
CA GLU A 66 18.18 26.05 -7.82
C GLU A 66 16.91 25.19 -7.72
N ILE A 67 16.93 23.97 -8.28
CA ILE A 67 15.79 23.05 -8.20
C ILE A 67 15.47 22.67 -6.75
N ARG A 68 16.48 22.43 -5.93
CA ARG A 68 16.30 22.08 -4.51
C ARG A 68 15.72 23.22 -3.67
N ASN A 69 15.89 24.45 -4.09
CA ASN A 69 15.35 25.61 -3.42
C ASN A 69 13.85 25.85 -3.69
N ILE A 70 13.23 25.07 -4.59
CA ILE A 70 11.78 25.14 -4.80
C ILE A 70 11.05 24.72 -3.51
N PRO A 71 10.19 25.58 -2.95
CA PRO A 71 9.60 25.31 -1.64
C PRO A 71 8.58 24.18 -1.66
N VAL A 72 8.65 23.35 -0.64
CA VAL A 72 7.62 22.35 -0.32
C VAL A 72 6.43 23.06 0.32
N LYS A 73 5.22 22.86 -0.21
CA LYS A 73 4.00 23.43 0.37
C LYS A 73 3.56 22.62 1.61
N LYS A 74 3.13 23.31 2.66
CA LYS A 74 2.57 22.69 3.85
C LYS A 74 1.21 22.08 3.50
N ALA A 75 1.12 20.75 3.56
CA ALA A 75 -0.15 20.04 3.36
C ALA A 75 -0.92 19.96 4.69
N PRO A 76 -2.24 20.14 4.67
CA PRO A 76 -3.06 19.92 5.85
C PRO A 76 -2.89 18.46 6.32
N ARG A 77 -2.77 18.28 7.64
CA ARG A 77 -2.78 16.93 8.23
C ARG A 77 -4.21 16.42 8.21
N THR A 78 -4.46 15.37 7.44
CA THR A 78 -5.73 14.65 7.53
C THR A 78 -5.73 13.89 8.85
N GLN A 79 -6.74 14.10 9.67
CA GLN A 79 -6.95 13.28 10.86
C GLN A 79 -7.19 11.84 10.40
N ILE A 80 -6.43 10.91 10.95
CA ILE A 80 -6.64 9.49 10.68
C ILE A 80 -7.87 9.09 11.50
N THR A 81 -8.96 8.75 10.83
CA THR A 81 -10.12 8.14 11.47
C THR A 81 -9.86 6.65 11.67
N TYR A 82 -10.25 6.13 12.81
CA TYR A 82 -10.26 4.70 13.12
C TYR A 82 -11.68 4.28 13.43
N LEU A 83 -11.95 2.99 13.26
CA LEU A 83 -13.26 2.43 13.59
C LEU A 83 -13.35 2.21 15.08
N GLU A 84 -14.44 2.68 15.70
CA GLU A 84 -14.79 2.33 17.06
C GLU A 84 -15.16 0.84 17.12
N LYS A 85 -15.15 0.28 18.36
CA LYS A 85 -15.44 -1.16 18.52
C LYS A 85 -16.80 -1.55 17.97
N SER A 86 -17.83 -0.73 18.20
CA SER A 86 -19.19 -0.96 17.70
C SER A 86 -19.27 -0.96 16.17
N GLU A 87 -18.49 -0.08 15.51
CA GLU A 87 -18.42 -0.01 14.06
C GLU A 87 -17.69 -1.22 13.48
N MET A 88 -16.62 -1.67 14.15
CA MET A 88 -15.93 -2.89 13.78
C MET A 88 -16.80 -4.13 13.95
N ASP A 89 -17.55 -4.23 15.05
CA ASP A 89 -18.48 -5.33 15.30
C ASP A 89 -19.60 -5.34 14.22
N ALA A 90 -20.12 -4.18 13.82
CA ALA A 90 -21.07 -4.06 12.74
C ALA A 90 -20.47 -4.51 11.39
N LEU A 91 -19.25 -4.09 11.10
CA LEU A 91 -18.51 -4.52 9.89
C LEU A 91 -18.34 -6.05 9.83
N LEU A 92 -17.92 -6.68 10.93
CA LEU A 92 -17.76 -8.13 11.04
C LEU A 92 -19.07 -8.91 10.93
N ASN A 93 -20.21 -8.27 11.19
CA ASN A 93 -21.54 -8.88 11.04
C ASN A 93 -22.18 -8.64 9.67
N THR A 94 -21.56 -7.85 8.79
CA THR A 94 -22.08 -7.57 7.44
C THR A 94 -22.05 -8.79 6.51
N PRO A 95 -20.99 -9.64 6.46
CA PRO A 95 -20.94 -10.77 5.55
C PRO A 95 -22.01 -11.83 5.90
N ALA A 96 -22.66 -12.38 4.87
CA ALA A 96 -23.66 -13.45 5.02
C ALA A 96 -22.98 -14.78 5.35
N LYS A 97 -22.78 -15.07 6.64
CA LYS A 97 -22.00 -16.23 7.14
C LYS A 97 -22.58 -17.61 6.79
N ASN A 98 -23.79 -17.67 6.25
CA ASN A 98 -24.48 -18.88 5.82
C ASN A 98 -24.11 -19.31 4.38
N ILE A 99 -23.33 -18.51 3.65
CA ILE A 99 -22.82 -18.84 2.32
C ILE A 99 -21.29 -18.84 2.36
N GLU A 100 -20.66 -19.69 1.54
CA GLU A 100 -19.21 -19.89 1.51
C GLU A 100 -18.43 -18.57 1.35
N GLN A 101 -18.85 -17.72 0.42
CA GLN A 101 -18.19 -16.44 0.17
C GLN A 101 -18.30 -15.49 1.37
N GLY A 102 -19.49 -15.40 1.95
CA GLY A 102 -19.69 -14.53 3.11
C GLY A 102 -18.94 -15.04 4.35
N TRP A 103 -18.84 -16.37 4.51
CA TRP A 103 -17.99 -16.95 5.56
C TRP A 103 -16.53 -16.61 5.35
N ARG A 104 -16.01 -16.78 4.13
CA ARG A 104 -14.64 -16.39 3.77
C ARG A 104 -14.40 -14.90 4.05
N ASP A 105 -15.32 -14.02 3.65
CA ASP A 105 -15.19 -12.57 3.84
C ASP A 105 -15.19 -12.20 5.33
N TYR A 106 -16.01 -12.86 6.13
CA TYR A 106 -15.97 -12.72 7.59
C TYR A 106 -14.62 -13.13 8.17
N VAL A 107 -14.09 -14.29 7.77
CA VAL A 107 -12.79 -14.79 8.26
C VAL A 107 -11.65 -13.86 7.83
N LEU A 108 -11.70 -13.34 6.62
CA LEU A 108 -10.73 -12.37 6.11
C LEU A 108 -10.76 -11.07 6.92
N LEU A 109 -11.94 -10.49 7.15
CA LEU A 109 -12.08 -9.27 7.95
C LEU A 109 -11.60 -9.48 9.39
N LEU A 110 -11.96 -10.61 10.01
CA LEU A 110 -11.53 -10.96 11.36
C LEU A 110 -10.01 -11.15 11.43
N PHE A 111 -9.41 -11.79 10.43
CA PHE A 111 -7.96 -11.96 10.31
C PHE A 111 -7.25 -10.60 10.17
N LEU A 112 -7.75 -9.72 9.30
CA LEU A 112 -7.20 -8.37 9.12
C LEU A 112 -7.28 -7.55 10.41
N TYR A 113 -8.41 -7.63 11.12
CA TYR A 113 -8.62 -6.95 12.40
C TYR A 113 -7.67 -7.46 13.48
N ASN A 114 -7.49 -8.78 13.59
CA ASN A 114 -6.60 -9.40 14.57
C ASN A 114 -5.11 -9.05 14.31
N THR A 115 -4.67 -9.07 13.03
CA THR A 115 -3.24 -9.07 12.70
C THR A 115 -2.72 -7.75 12.17
N GLY A 116 -3.59 -6.84 11.73
CA GLY A 116 -3.21 -5.63 11.01
C GLY A 116 -2.47 -5.92 9.71
N ALA A 117 -2.74 -7.05 9.07
CA ALA A 117 -2.11 -7.42 7.79
C ALA A 117 -2.53 -6.46 6.67
N ARG A 118 -1.60 -6.19 5.75
CA ARG A 118 -1.94 -5.48 4.51
C ARG A 118 -2.69 -6.39 3.56
N ALA A 119 -3.48 -5.82 2.64
CA ALA A 119 -4.21 -6.60 1.64
C ALA A 119 -3.32 -7.59 0.88
N GLU A 120 -2.14 -7.16 0.44
CA GLU A 120 -1.17 -8.04 -0.24
C GLU A 120 -0.66 -9.17 0.66
N GLU A 121 -0.41 -8.86 1.95
CA GLU A 121 0.06 -9.83 2.93
C GLU A 121 -1.00 -10.90 3.23
N ALA A 122 -2.27 -10.50 3.31
CA ALA A 122 -3.38 -11.43 3.48
C ALA A 122 -3.63 -12.27 2.20
N ALA A 123 -3.58 -11.64 1.02
CA ALA A 123 -3.77 -12.31 -0.26
C ALA A 123 -2.69 -13.39 -0.51
N SER A 124 -1.45 -13.14 -0.12
CA SER A 124 -0.32 -14.05 -0.31
C SER A 124 -0.13 -15.09 0.79
N LEU A 125 -0.94 -15.03 1.87
CA LEU A 125 -0.83 -15.93 3.02
C LEU A 125 -1.10 -17.39 2.63
N LYS A 126 -0.17 -18.28 2.96
CA LYS A 126 -0.32 -19.72 2.76
C LYS A 126 -0.78 -20.41 4.03
N ILE A 127 -1.38 -21.58 3.88
CA ILE A 127 -1.84 -22.40 5.01
C ILE A 127 -0.65 -22.80 5.89
N GLY A 128 0.51 -23.10 5.31
CA GLY A 128 1.74 -23.40 6.04
C GLY A 128 2.28 -22.26 6.90
N ASP A 129 1.86 -21.02 6.66
CA ASP A 129 2.23 -19.86 7.47
C ASP A 129 1.39 -19.73 8.75
N VAL A 130 0.33 -20.56 8.89
CA VAL A 130 -0.65 -20.49 9.99
C VAL A 130 -0.45 -21.69 10.91
N TYR A 131 0.05 -21.46 12.11
CA TYR A 131 0.19 -22.48 13.12
C TYR A 131 -1.01 -22.48 14.09
N LEU A 132 -1.84 -23.52 14.02
CA LEU A 132 -3.03 -23.73 14.87
C LEU A 132 -2.88 -25.02 15.69
N PRO A 133 -2.38 -24.97 16.93
CA PRO A 133 -2.19 -26.17 17.75
C PRO A 133 -3.52 -26.87 18.06
N LYS A 134 -3.49 -28.21 18.15
CA LYS A 134 -4.68 -29.03 18.48
C LYS A 134 -5.09 -28.97 19.96
N GLY A 135 -4.26 -28.43 20.84
CA GLY A 135 -4.47 -28.35 22.29
C GLY A 135 -4.11 -26.97 22.86
N LYS A 136 -3.74 -26.95 24.16
CA LYS A 136 -3.25 -25.73 24.82
C LYS A 136 -1.93 -25.29 24.16
N GLY A 137 -1.93 -24.20 23.44
CA GLY A 137 -0.77 -23.63 22.77
C GLY A 137 -1.12 -22.30 22.10
N LEU A 138 -0.11 -21.45 21.89
CA LEU A 138 -0.29 -20.19 21.23
C LEU A 138 -0.42 -20.41 19.72
N ALA A 139 -1.56 -20.06 19.16
CA ALA A 139 -1.75 -20.01 17.72
C ALA A 139 -1.08 -18.75 17.16
N VAL A 140 -0.34 -18.90 16.07
CA VAL A 140 0.48 -17.84 15.49
C VAL A 140 0.43 -17.90 13.97
N VAL A 141 0.42 -16.73 13.35
CA VAL A 141 0.62 -16.60 11.90
C VAL A 141 1.95 -15.90 11.62
N SER A 142 2.66 -16.37 10.60
CA SER A 142 3.88 -15.77 10.06
C SER A 142 3.54 -14.96 8.82
N ILE A 143 3.69 -13.63 8.87
CA ILE A 143 3.30 -12.72 7.79
C ILE A 143 4.56 -12.15 7.15
N LEU A 144 4.73 -12.42 5.85
CA LEU A 144 5.82 -11.87 5.05
C LEU A 144 5.46 -10.44 4.60
N GLY A 145 6.18 -9.45 5.13
CA GLY A 145 5.95 -8.03 4.84
C GLY A 145 6.91 -7.46 3.80
N LYS A 146 6.81 -6.14 3.60
CA LYS A 146 7.66 -5.40 2.66
C LYS A 146 9.15 -5.58 2.96
N GLY A 147 9.93 -5.87 1.92
CA GLY A 147 11.38 -6.07 2.00
C GLY A 147 11.80 -7.44 2.56
N GLY A 148 10.92 -8.46 2.46
CA GLY A 148 11.23 -9.82 2.88
C GLY A 148 11.24 -10.03 4.40
N LYS A 149 10.76 -9.07 5.19
CA LYS A 149 10.73 -9.16 6.65
C LYS A 149 9.50 -9.94 7.10
N THR A 150 9.71 -11.04 7.84
CA THR A 150 8.62 -11.81 8.43
C THR A 150 8.33 -11.32 9.84
N ARG A 151 7.03 -11.16 10.18
CA ARG A 151 6.57 -10.94 11.55
C ARG A 151 5.64 -12.05 11.98
N ARG A 152 5.67 -12.38 13.26
CA ARG A 152 4.77 -13.38 13.86
C ARG A 152 3.70 -12.64 14.68
N CYS A 153 2.44 -12.96 14.40
CA CYS A 153 1.31 -12.38 15.09
C CYS A 153 0.53 -13.47 15.83
N PRO A 154 0.23 -13.31 17.12
CA PRO A 154 -0.66 -14.20 17.83
C PRO A 154 -2.08 -14.08 17.27
N LEU A 155 -2.78 -15.21 17.22
CA LEU A 155 -4.17 -15.27 16.75
C LEU A 155 -5.12 -15.39 17.94
N TRP A 156 -6.23 -14.65 17.87
CA TRP A 156 -7.32 -14.77 18.82
C TRP A 156 -8.05 -16.10 18.64
N ASP A 157 -8.71 -16.59 19.68
CA ASP A 157 -9.43 -17.87 19.66
C ASP A 157 -10.50 -17.90 18.57
N ASP A 158 -11.24 -16.81 18.37
CA ASP A 158 -12.27 -16.72 17.34
C ASP A 158 -11.66 -16.72 15.94
N THR A 159 -10.52 -16.04 15.73
CA THR A 159 -9.78 -16.10 14.47
C THR A 159 -9.28 -17.52 14.19
N CYS A 160 -8.78 -18.22 15.21
CA CYS A 160 -8.35 -19.63 15.08
C CYS A 160 -9.49 -20.55 14.67
N LYS A 161 -10.66 -20.43 15.33
CA LYS A 161 -11.85 -21.22 15.01
C LYS A 161 -12.30 -20.97 13.55
N ALA A 162 -12.37 -19.69 13.17
CA ALA A 162 -12.80 -19.29 11.84
C ALA A 162 -11.81 -19.76 10.76
N LEU A 163 -10.51 -19.61 10.97
CA LEU A 163 -9.47 -20.09 10.03
C LEU A 163 -9.52 -21.61 9.87
N ARG A 164 -9.69 -22.39 10.95
CA ARG A 164 -9.83 -23.85 10.85
C ARG A 164 -10.95 -24.25 9.89
N GLY A 165 -12.04 -23.48 9.87
CA GLY A 165 -13.18 -23.77 8.99
C GLY A 165 -12.91 -23.58 7.49
N ILE A 166 -11.92 -22.76 7.13
CA ILE A 166 -11.59 -22.49 5.71
C ILE A 166 -10.32 -23.19 5.23
N ILE A 167 -9.47 -23.70 6.14
CA ILE A 167 -8.22 -24.38 5.78
C ILE A 167 -8.27 -25.91 6.00
N ALA A 168 -9.38 -26.42 6.56
CA ALA A 168 -9.53 -27.87 6.80
C ALA A 168 -9.37 -28.63 5.49
N ASP A 169 -8.63 -29.75 5.56
CA ASP A 169 -8.40 -30.69 4.46
C ASP A 169 -7.68 -30.12 3.23
N ARG A 170 -7.01 -28.96 3.40
CA ARG A 170 -6.25 -28.29 2.33
C ARG A 170 -4.74 -28.38 2.60
N PHE A 171 -3.95 -28.28 1.53
CA PHE A 171 -2.48 -28.43 1.60
C PHE A 171 -1.78 -27.17 2.09
N SER A 172 -0.62 -27.34 2.72
CA SER A 172 0.18 -26.25 3.32
C SER A 172 0.60 -25.18 2.31
N GLU A 173 0.81 -25.55 1.04
CA GLU A 173 1.23 -24.67 -0.05
C GLU A 173 0.12 -23.81 -0.62
N GLU A 174 -1.13 -24.16 -0.34
CA GLU A 174 -2.26 -23.40 -0.82
C GLU A 174 -2.43 -22.08 -0.06
N HIS A 175 -3.00 -21.09 -0.77
CA HIS A 175 -3.35 -19.82 -0.15
C HIS A 175 -4.55 -19.96 0.79
N VAL A 176 -4.52 -19.31 1.92
CA VAL A 176 -5.63 -19.33 2.90
C VAL A 176 -6.91 -18.76 2.28
N PHE A 177 -6.82 -17.61 1.62
CA PHE A 177 -7.97 -16.93 1.05
C PHE A 177 -8.05 -17.11 -0.46
N LEU A 178 -9.16 -17.70 -0.92
CA LEU A 178 -9.43 -17.96 -2.33
C LEU A 178 -10.60 -17.09 -2.81
N ASN A 179 -10.61 -16.77 -4.11
CA ASN A 179 -11.70 -16.06 -4.76
C ASN A 179 -12.87 -17.01 -5.10
N ARG A 180 -13.89 -16.54 -5.82
CA ARG A 180 -15.07 -17.32 -6.23
C ARG A 180 -14.76 -18.49 -7.17
N GLN A 181 -13.62 -18.43 -7.86
CA GLN A 181 -13.13 -19.48 -8.75
C GLN A 181 -12.15 -20.44 -8.05
N HIS A 182 -12.06 -20.40 -6.71
CA HIS A 182 -11.09 -21.15 -5.90
C HIS A 182 -9.62 -20.89 -6.29
N LEU A 183 -9.32 -19.72 -6.87
CA LEU A 183 -7.98 -19.26 -7.15
C LEU A 183 -7.51 -18.29 -6.05
N PRO A 184 -6.19 -18.10 -5.85
CA PRO A 184 -5.66 -17.14 -4.90
C PRO A 184 -6.27 -15.75 -5.09
N MET A 185 -6.63 -15.08 -4.00
CA MET A 185 -7.10 -13.70 -4.05
C MET A 185 -5.95 -12.76 -4.44
N SER A 186 -6.25 -11.71 -5.17
CA SER A 186 -5.32 -10.61 -5.37
C SER A 186 -5.52 -9.55 -4.28
N ARG A 187 -4.55 -8.65 -4.11
CA ARG A 187 -4.68 -7.50 -3.19
C ARG A 187 -5.88 -6.57 -3.49
N PHE A 188 -6.44 -6.67 -4.70
CA PHE A 188 -7.62 -5.89 -5.11
C PHE A 188 -8.93 -6.63 -4.82
N GLY A 189 -8.85 -7.91 -4.44
CA GLY A 189 -9.99 -8.72 -4.05
C GLY A 189 -10.15 -8.87 -2.54
N VAL A 190 -9.20 -8.34 -1.77
CA VAL A 190 -9.20 -8.30 -0.29
C VAL A 190 -9.99 -7.11 0.23
#